data_fcaec13e2a06a0bb228ffccddbb17403
#
_entry.id   fcaec13e2a06a0bb228ffccddbb17403
#
_cell.length_a   1.000
_cell.length_b   1.000
_cell.length_c   1.000
_cell.angle_alpha   90.00
_cell.angle_beta   90.00
_cell.angle_gamma   90.00
#
_symmetry.space_group_name_H-M   'P 1'
#
loop_
_entity.id
_entity.type
_entity.pdbx_description
1 polymer ?
#
loop_
_entity_poly.entity_id
_entity_poly.type
_entity_poly.pdbx_seq_one_letter_code
_entity_poly.pdbx_strand_id
1 'polypeptide(L)'
;LILPTSGFVKINNKIIGKDISFPDSVGALIENPGFISEYSGFQNLKILAQIQKKIDDKKIVDTMRMVGLDPNEKKSFRKYSLGMKQKLGIAAAMMEEPQILVLDEPFNALDEASCENVKKMILSAKVPDRVVLLSCHDKNQINALCDETIELAQGKIIRRDSLYEKEK
;
A
#
# COMPACT_ATOMS: atom_id res chain seq x y z
N LEU A 1 8.21 3.64 -12.79
CA LEU A 1 7.05 3.49 -13.68
C LEU A 1 7.53 3.09 -15.08
N ILE A 2 6.82 2.17 -15.72
CA ILE A 2 7.03 1.81 -17.12
C ILE A 2 6.04 2.64 -17.94
N LEU A 3 6.52 3.31 -18.98
CA LEU A 3 5.66 4.02 -19.92
C LEU A 3 4.93 3.02 -20.82
N PRO A 4 3.65 3.25 -21.18
CA PRO A 4 2.94 2.37 -22.09
C PRO A 4 3.54 2.45 -23.50
N THR A 5 3.57 1.31 -24.21
CA THR A 5 3.99 1.25 -25.62
C THR A 5 3.04 2.02 -26.53
N SER A 6 1.75 2.03 -26.18
CA SER A 6 0.69 2.79 -26.85
C SER A 6 -0.35 3.25 -25.84
N GLY A 7 -1.11 4.29 -26.19
CA GLY A 7 -2.06 4.92 -25.26
C GLY A 7 -1.36 5.84 -24.26
N PHE A 8 -2.03 6.13 -23.14
CA PHE A 8 -1.52 7.01 -22.10
C PHE A 8 -2.10 6.64 -20.72
N VAL A 9 -1.38 7.01 -19.66
CA VAL A 9 -1.86 6.97 -18.28
C VAL A 9 -2.09 8.40 -17.81
N LYS A 10 -3.29 8.67 -17.30
CA LYS A 10 -3.69 10.00 -16.82
C LYS A 10 -4.04 9.96 -15.35
N ILE A 11 -3.43 10.84 -14.56
CA ILE A 11 -3.68 10.99 -13.12
C ILE A 11 -3.97 12.47 -12.85
N ASN A 12 -5.10 12.77 -12.20
CA ASN A 12 -5.52 14.15 -11.92
C ASN A 12 -5.42 15.08 -13.14
N ASN A 13 -5.90 14.62 -14.31
CA ASN A 13 -5.84 15.31 -15.59
C ASN A 13 -4.43 15.52 -16.19
N LYS A 14 -3.36 15.02 -15.58
CA LYS A 14 -1.98 15.07 -16.08
C LYS A 14 -1.57 13.73 -16.70
N ILE A 15 -0.91 13.73 -17.83
CA ILE A 15 -0.43 12.53 -18.53
C ILE A 15 0.97 12.18 -18.03
N ILE A 16 1.14 10.94 -17.56
CA ILE A 16 2.45 10.41 -17.15
C ILE A 16 3.39 10.33 -18.37
N GLY A 17 4.60 10.80 -18.20
CA GLY A 17 5.62 10.83 -19.26
C GLY A 17 5.50 12.02 -20.22
N LYS A 18 4.45 12.86 -20.09
CA LYS A 18 4.26 14.08 -20.85
C LYS A 18 4.18 15.31 -19.94
N ASP A 19 3.20 15.35 -19.06
CA ASP A 19 2.94 16.47 -18.17
C ASP A 19 3.67 16.33 -16.82
N ILE A 20 3.81 15.09 -16.35
CA ILE A 20 4.54 14.72 -15.14
C ILE A 20 5.32 13.42 -15.37
N SER A 21 6.46 13.28 -14.72
CA SER A 21 7.27 12.04 -14.74
C SER A 21 6.76 11.00 -13.73
N PHE A 22 6.24 11.46 -12.59
CA PHE A 22 5.75 10.63 -11.49
C PHE A 22 4.64 11.37 -10.72
N PRO A 23 3.62 10.68 -10.19
CA PRO A 23 2.61 11.31 -9.34
C PRO A 23 3.20 11.82 -8.02
N ASP A 24 2.72 12.96 -7.54
CA ASP A 24 3.27 13.63 -6.36
C ASP A 24 2.95 12.92 -5.02
N SER A 25 1.92 12.08 -4.99
CA SER A 25 1.42 11.45 -3.77
C SER A 25 1.09 9.97 -4.00
N VAL A 26 2.13 9.13 -3.89
CA VAL A 26 2.05 7.68 -4.07
C VAL A 26 2.63 6.97 -2.86
N GLY A 27 1.89 6.01 -2.31
CA GLY A 27 2.39 4.99 -1.41
C GLY A 27 2.33 3.62 -2.10
N ALA A 28 3.39 2.85 -2.04
CA ALA A 28 3.43 1.57 -2.71
C ALA A 28 4.09 0.50 -1.84
N LEU A 29 3.42 -0.65 -1.78
CA LEU A 29 3.99 -1.91 -1.35
C LEU A 29 3.99 -2.83 -2.57
N ILE A 30 5.17 -3.08 -3.14
CA ILE A 30 5.36 -3.95 -4.29
C ILE A 30 6.48 -4.93 -3.92
N GLU A 31 6.18 -6.22 -3.95
CA GLU A 31 7.11 -7.28 -3.55
C GLU A 31 7.71 -7.08 -2.14
N ASN A 32 9.00 -7.34 -1.98
CA ASN A 32 9.69 -7.18 -0.69
C ASN A 32 10.20 -5.74 -0.52
N PRO A 33 9.78 -5.02 0.52
CA PRO A 33 10.24 -3.66 0.75
C PRO A 33 11.74 -3.62 1.06
N GLY A 34 12.48 -2.78 0.33
CA GLY A 34 13.92 -2.57 0.52
C GLY A 34 14.19 -1.56 1.63
N PHE A 35 14.30 -2.03 2.88
CA PHE A 35 14.69 -1.22 4.02
C PHE A 35 16.17 -1.39 4.38
N ILE A 36 16.72 -0.46 5.15
CA ILE A 36 18.10 -0.53 5.64
C ILE A 36 18.20 -1.63 6.69
N SER A 37 18.97 -2.65 6.39
CA SER A 37 19.05 -3.91 7.15
C SER A 37 19.46 -3.74 8.61
N GLU A 38 20.33 -2.79 8.92
CA GLU A 38 20.92 -2.53 10.23
C GLU A 38 20.01 -1.69 11.13
N TYR A 39 19.04 -0.98 10.56
CA TYR A 39 18.16 -0.08 11.29
C TYR A 39 16.91 -0.81 11.81
N SER A 40 16.32 -0.27 12.88
CA SER A 40 15.02 -0.74 13.38
C SER A 40 13.88 -0.34 12.41
N GLY A 41 12.69 -0.89 12.60
CA GLY A 41 11.52 -0.51 11.81
C GLY A 41 11.22 0.99 11.92
N PHE A 42 11.21 1.52 13.16
CA PHE A 42 10.99 2.95 13.39
C PHE A 42 12.02 3.83 12.67
N GLN A 43 13.31 3.48 12.76
CA GLN A 43 14.37 4.24 12.11
C GLN A 43 14.20 4.25 10.57
N ASN A 44 13.84 3.12 9.99
CA ASN A 44 13.56 3.03 8.55
C ASN A 44 12.40 3.93 8.13
N LEU A 45 11.27 3.88 8.85
CA LEU A 45 10.12 4.75 8.54
C LEU A 45 10.45 6.22 8.75
N LYS A 46 11.24 6.56 9.77
CA LYS A 46 11.67 7.94 10.04
C LYS A 46 12.52 8.51 8.90
N ILE A 47 13.43 7.72 8.33
CA ILE A 47 14.22 8.15 7.16
C ILE A 47 13.31 8.44 5.97
N LEU A 48 12.33 7.58 5.69
CA LEU A 48 11.37 7.81 4.61
C LEU A 48 10.54 9.08 4.85
N ALA A 49 10.02 9.26 6.06
CA ALA A 49 9.25 10.44 6.43
C ALA A 49 10.05 11.75 6.28
N GLN A 50 11.38 11.71 6.48
CA GLN A 50 12.25 12.88 6.32
C GLN A 50 12.41 13.33 4.86
N ILE A 51 12.11 12.49 3.88
CA ILE A 51 12.19 12.84 2.47
C ILE A 51 11.15 13.90 2.11
N GLN A 52 9.89 13.65 2.47
CA GLN A 52 8.77 14.56 2.15
C GLN A 52 8.43 15.52 3.30
N LYS A 53 8.83 15.19 4.53
CA LYS A 53 8.59 15.99 5.75
C LYS A 53 7.11 16.31 6.00
N LYS A 54 6.21 15.38 5.63
CA LYS A 54 4.75 15.55 5.76
C LYS A 54 4.20 15.10 7.10
N ILE A 55 4.93 14.23 7.80
CA ILE A 55 4.48 13.59 9.04
C ILE A 55 5.57 13.68 10.11
N ASP A 56 5.14 13.62 11.36
CA ASP A 56 6.00 13.61 12.54
C ASP A 56 6.23 12.20 13.10
N ASP A 57 7.07 12.11 14.13
CA ASP A 57 7.39 10.84 14.80
C ASP A 57 6.14 10.20 15.43
N LYS A 58 5.16 10.98 15.87
CA LYS A 58 3.89 10.48 16.42
C LYS A 58 3.11 9.71 15.37
N LYS A 59 2.97 10.26 14.17
CA LYS A 59 2.28 9.57 13.07
C LYS A 59 2.95 8.24 12.70
N ILE A 60 4.29 8.19 12.71
CA ILE A 60 5.05 6.96 12.48
C ILE A 60 4.72 5.92 13.56
N VAL A 61 4.78 6.32 14.84
CA VAL A 61 4.46 5.45 15.99
C VAL A 61 3.03 4.91 15.88
N ASP A 62 2.06 5.76 15.60
CA ASP A 62 0.66 5.37 15.48
C ASP A 62 0.46 4.40 14.31
N THR A 63 1.06 4.64 13.16
CA THR A 63 0.99 3.75 12.00
C THR A 63 1.63 2.39 12.29
N MET A 64 2.78 2.34 12.97
CA MET A 64 3.40 1.08 13.38
C MET A 64 2.48 0.26 14.29
N ARG A 65 1.84 0.90 15.26
CA ARG A 65 0.86 0.23 16.15
C ARG A 65 -0.35 -0.30 15.37
N MET A 66 -0.85 0.45 14.39
CA MET A 66 -1.98 0.03 13.56
C MET A 66 -1.68 -1.25 12.79
N VAL A 67 -0.48 -1.42 12.26
CA VAL A 67 -0.06 -2.68 11.60
C VAL A 67 0.36 -3.78 12.60
N GLY A 68 0.32 -3.51 13.90
CA GLY A 68 0.71 -4.47 14.95
C GLY A 68 2.23 -4.65 15.07
N LEU A 69 2.99 -3.58 14.89
CA LEU A 69 4.43 -3.51 15.19
C LEU A 69 4.66 -2.66 16.45
N ASP A 70 5.58 -3.10 17.31
CA ASP A 70 6.05 -2.28 18.44
C ASP A 70 7.03 -1.20 17.94
N PRO A 71 6.69 0.10 18.05
CA PRO A 71 7.59 1.18 17.64
C PRO A 71 8.89 1.26 18.47
N ASN A 72 8.91 0.65 19.67
CA ASN A 72 10.10 0.62 20.53
C ASN A 72 10.99 -0.60 20.27
N GLU A 73 10.60 -1.49 19.37
CA GLU A 73 11.41 -2.67 19.01
C GLU A 73 12.75 -2.21 18.43
N LYS A 74 13.85 -2.57 19.14
CA LYS A 74 15.23 -2.21 18.75
C LYS A 74 15.86 -3.21 17.78
N LYS A 75 15.17 -4.34 17.51
CA LYS A 75 15.66 -5.35 16.58
C LYS A 75 15.87 -4.75 15.20
N SER A 76 17.02 -5.01 14.59
CA SER A 76 17.31 -4.57 13.23
C SER A 76 16.41 -5.26 12.19
N PHE A 77 16.09 -4.58 11.09
CA PHE A 77 15.19 -5.06 10.03
C PHE A 77 15.62 -6.43 9.46
N ARG A 78 16.92 -6.70 9.36
CA ARG A 78 17.43 -8.02 8.92
C ARG A 78 16.95 -9.18 9.79
N LYS A 79 16.61 -8.92 11.06
CA LYS A 79 16.12 -9.91 12.02
C LYS A 79 14.59 -9.99 12.10
N TYR A 80 13.87 -9.20 11.29
CA TYR A 80 12.42 -9.25 11.23
C TYR A 80 11.96 -10.54 10.58
N SER A 81 10.88 -11.12 11.11
CA SER A 81 10.15 -12.19 10.43
C SER A 81 9.55 -11.67 9.11
N LEU A 82 9.15 -12.56 8.21
CA LEU A 82 8.52 -12.18 6.95
C LEU A 82 7.27 -11.33 7.21
N GLY A 83 6.41 -11.74 8.16
CA GLY A 83 5.23 -10.96 8.55
C GLY A 83 5.56 -9.59 9.13
N MET A 84 6.64 -9.45 9.94
CA MET A 84 7.07 -8.13 10.42
C MET A 84 7.57 -7.24 9.29
N LYS A 85 8.27 -7.80 8.30
CA LYS A 85 8.71 -7.07 7.10
C LYS A 85 7.53 -6.59 6.28
N GLN A 86 6.53 -7.45 6.09
CA GLN A 86 5.28 -7.12 5.40
C GLN A 86 4.54 -5.97 6.10
N LYS A 87 4.34 -6.08 7.42
CA LYS A 87 3.74 -5.01 8.24
C LYS A 87 4.47 -3.68 8.10
N LEU A 88 5.81 -3.70 8.12
CA LEU A 88 6.60 -2.47 7.95
C LEU A 88 6.44 -1.87 6.57
N GLY A 89 6.37 -2.69 5.52
CA GLY A 89 6.11 -2.25 4.15
C GLY A 89 4.74 -1.59 4.00
N ILE A 90 3.70 -2.19 4.59
CA ILE A 90 2.35 -1.60 4.64
C ILE A 90 2.38 -0.26 5.38
N ALA A 91 3.05 -0.19 6.55
CA ALA A 91 3.19 1.05 7.29
C ALA A 91 3.86 2.15 6.46
N ALA A 92 4.96 1.83 5.76
CA ALA A 92 5.65 2.77 4.88
C ALA A 92 4.76 3.28 3.74
N ALA A 93 3.98 2.39 3.11
CA ALA A 93 3.08 2.76 2.01
C ALA A 93 1.95 3.69 2.46
N MET A 94 1.48 3.56 3.72
CA MET A 94 0.26 4.22 4.20
C MET A 94 0.52 5.41 5.13
N MET A 95 1.70 5.54 5.76
CA MET A 95 1.94 6.51 6.84
C MET A 95 1.76 7.98 6.43
N GLU A 96 2.02 8.32 5.17
CA GLU A 96 1.89 9.69 4.64
C GLU A 96 0.52 9.95 4.00
N GLU A 97 -0.42 9.02 4.12
CA GLU A 97 -1.79 9.12 3.61
C GLU A 97 -1.85 9.50 2.10
N PRO A 98 -1.19 8.73 1.22
CA PRO A 98 -1.05 9.09 -0.18
C PRO A 98 -2.39 9.13 -0.91
N GLN A 99 -2.48 9.91 -1.99
CA GLN A 99 -3.66 9.94 -2.87
C GLN A 99 -3.77 8.66 -3.72
N ILE A 100 -2.64 8.06 -4.06
CA ILE A 100 -2.59 6.79 -4.78
C ILE A 100 -1.88 5.78 -3.88
N LEU A 101 -2.60 4.73 -3.49
CA LEU A 101 -2.06 3.64 -2.69
C LEU A 101 -2.04 2.37 -3.53
N VAL A 102 -0.88 1.77 -3.71
CA VAL A 102 -0.70 0.51 -4.46
C VAL A 102 -0.23 -0.56 -3.49
N LEU A 103 -1.00 -1.61 -3.34
CA LEU A 103 -0.70 -2.73 -2.44
C LEU A 103 -0.70 -4.04 -3.23
N ASP A 104 0.49 -4.61 -3.39
CA ASP A 104 0.67 -5.90 -4.06
C ASP A 104 0.74 -7.01 -3.01
N GLU A 105 -0.27 -7.89 -3.01
CA GLU A 105 -0.41 -9.01 -2.07
C GLU A 105 -0.16 -8.62 -0.59
N PRO A 106 -0.86 -7.60 -0.04
CA PRO A 106 -0.55 -7.06 1.29
C PRO A 106 -0.80 -8.03 2.44
N PHE A 107 -1.59 -9.08 2.22
CA PHE A 107 -1.94 -10.08 3.25
C PHE A 107 -0.96 -11.24 3.35
N ASN A 108 0.01 -11.33 2.43
CA ASN A 108 1.00 -12.40 2.44
C ASN A 108 1.80 -12.41 3.74
N ALA A 109 2.01 -13.62 4.30
CA ALA A 109 2.77 -13.86 5.54
C ALA A 109 2.20 -13.19 6.80
N LEU A 110 0.98 -12.68 6.78
CA LEU A 110 0.30 -12.15 7.95
C LEU A 110 -0.53 -13.23 8.66
N ASP A 111 -0.56 -13.16 9.99
CA ASP A 111 -1.54 -13.89 10.80
C ASP A 111 -2.94 -13.25 10.69
N GLU A 112 -3.98 -13.96 11.13
CA GLU A 112 -5.36 -13.53 11.02
C GLU A 112 -5.61 -12.16 11.68
N ALA A 113 -5.08 -11.94 12.88
CA ALA A 113 -5.24 -10.67 13.59
C ALA A 113 -4.58 -9.50 12.83
N SER A 114 -3.43 -9.74 12.23
CA SER A 114 -2.74 -8.74 11.39
C SER A 114 -3.50 -8.48 10.09
N CYS A 115 -4.06 -9.51 9.47
CA CYS A 115 -4.94 -9.34 8.30
C CYS A 115 -6.12 -8.43 8.62
N GLU A 116 -6.80 -8.63 9.76
CA GLU A 116 -7.93 -7.78 10.16
C GLU A 116 -7.51 -6.32 10.42
N ASN A 117 -6.35 -6.10 11.02
CA ASN A 117 -5.82 -4.75 11.19
C ASN A 117 -5.54 -4.06 9.85
N VAL A 118 -4.90 -4.76 8.92
CA VAL A 118 -4.60 -4.24 7.57
C VAL A 118 -5.89 -3.97 6.78
N LYS A 119 -6.90 -4.83 6.88
CA LYS A 119 -8.22 -4.57 6.27
C LYS A 119 -8.83 -3.27 6.78
N LYS A 120 -8.86 -3.06 8.11
CA LYS A 120 -9.37 -1.82 8.71
C LYS A 120 -8.62 -0.59 8.21
N MET A 121 -7.29 -0.68 8.06
CA MET A 121 -6.47 0.39 7.52
C MET A 121 -6.83 0.68 6.05
N ILE A 122 -6.97 -0.35 5.21
CA ILE A 122 -7.36 -0.19 3.80
C ILE A 122 -8.75 0.44 3.70
N LEU A 123 -9.72 -0.03 4.49
CA LEU A 123 -11.06 0.56 4.51
C LEU A 123 -11.05 2.02 4.98
N SER A 124 -10.25 2.36 5.99
CA SER A 124 -10.10 3.75 6.44
C SER A 124 -9.39 4.64 5.41
N ALA A 125 -8.61 4.05 4.51
CA ALA A 125 -7.97 4.76 3.41
C ALA A 125 -8.93 5.08 2.25
N LYS A 126 -10.13 4.48 2.21
CA LYS A 126 -11.16 4.76 1.19
C LYS A 126 -11.85 6.07 1.49
N VAL A 127 -11.26 7.16 1.07
CA VAL A 127 -11.81 8.52 1.18
C VAL A 127 -11.94 9.15 -0.20
N PRO A 128 -12.80 10.19 -0.38
CA PRO A 128 -12.88 10.91 -1.65
C PRO A 128 -11.50 11.32 -2.15
N ASP A 129 -11.30 11.30 -3.46
CA ASP A 129 -10.07 11.70 -4.15
C ASP A 129 -8.85 10.81 -3.87
N ARG A 130 -9.03 9.65 -3.25
CA ARG A 130 -7.98 8.62 -3.09
C ARG A 130 -8.30 7.38 -3.90
N VAL A 131 -7.30 6.85 -4.59
CA VAL A 131 -7.36 5.58 -5.30
C VAL A 131 -6.55 4.55 -4.56
N VAL A 132 -7.16 3.40 -4.24
CA VAL A 132 -6.47 2.23 -3.69
C VAL A 132 -6.47 1.13 -4.74
N LEU A 133 -5.29 0.74 -5.20
CA LEU A 133 -5.08 -0.39 -6.09
C LEU A 133 -4.57 -1.57 -5.25
N LEU A 134 -5.32 -2.65 -5.26
CA LEU A 134 -5.02 -3.85 -4.48
C LEU A 134 -4.89 -5.05 -5.41
N SER A 135 -3.76 -5.74 -5.42
CA SER A 135 -3.67 -7.10 -5.96
C SER A 135 -3.84 -8.11 -4.82
N CYS A 136 -4.64 -9.12 -5.05
CA CYS A 136 -4.86 -10.19 -4.09
C CYS A 136 -5.44 -11.42 -4.82
N HIS A 137 -5.04 -12.61 -4.41
CA HIS A 137 -5.58 -13.87 -4.95
C HIS A 137 -6.78 -14.41 -4.16
N ASP A 138 -7.04 -13.90 -2.95
CA ASP A 138 -8.17 -14.30 -2.12
C ASP A 138 -9.42 -13.47 -2.47
N LYS A 139 -10.41 -14.14 -3.09
CA LYS A 139 -11.67 -13.52 -3.49
C LYS A 139 -12.48 -12.94 -2.32
N ASN A 140 -12.38 -13.52 -1.12
CA ASN A 140 -13.10 -13.01 0.05
C ASN A 140 -12.53 -11.65 0.47
N GLN A 141 -11.20 -11.50 0.43
CA GLN A 141 -10.53 -10.22 0.71
C GLN A 141 -10.93 -9.16 -0.32
N ILE A 142 -10.90 -9.53 -1.61
CA ILE A 142 -11.28 -8.64 -2.70
C ILE A 142 -12.73 -8.16 -2.53
N ASN A 143 -13.67 -9.07 -2.30
CA ASN A 143 -15.09 -8.74 -2.15
C ASN A 143 -15.37 -7.86 -0.92
N ALA A 144 -14.58 -8.00 0.14
CA ALA A 144 -14.72 -7.20 1.36
C ALA A 144 -14.12 -5.79 1.26
N LEU A 145 -13.15 -5.59 0.37
CA LEU A 145 -12.34 -4.37 0.34
C LEU A 145 -12.51 -3.52 -0.91
N CYS A 146 -12.83 -4.13 -2.05
CA CYS A 146 -12.82 -3.45 -3.33
C CYS A 146 -14.21 -2.97 -3.73
N ASP A 147 -14.27 -1.87 -4.47
CA ASP A 147 -15.49 -1.32 -5.07
C ASP A 147 -15.65 -1.83 -6.50
N GLU A 148 -14.52 -2.11 -7.13
CA GLU A 148 -14.44 -2.64 -8.49
C GLU A 148 -13.34 -3.70 -8.55
N THR A 149 -13.53 -4.73 -9.37
CA THR A 149 -12.55 -5.78 -9.61
C THR A 149 -12.23 -5.90 -11.09
N ILE A 150 -10.94 -6.09 -11.40
CA ILE A 150 -10.44 -6.30 -12.75
C ILE A 150 -9.64 -7.60 -12.74
N GLU A 151 -10.10 -8.59 -13.50
CA GLU A 151 -9.40 -9.86 -13.66
C GLU A 151 -8.52 -9.82 -14.92
N LEU A 152 -7.24 -10.17 -14.72
CA LEU A 152 -6.24 -10.19 -15.78
C LEU A 152 -5.80 -11.61 -16.07
N ALA A 153 -5.73 -12.00 -17.35
CA ALA A 153 -5.10 -13.24 -17.79
C ALA A 153 -4.29 -12.99 -19.05
N GLN A 154 -3.07 -13.52 -19.08
CA GLN A 154 -2.14 -13.39 -20.22
C GLN A 154 -1.98 -11.93 -20.70
N GLY A 155 -1.91 -10.97 -19.76
CA GLY A 155 -1.76 -9.55 -20.04
C GLY A 155 -3.00 -8.85 -20.61
N LYS A 156 -4.18 -9.49 -20.58
CA LYS A 156 -5.45 -8.93 -21.05
C LYS A 156 -6.47 -8.88 -19.93
N ILE A 157 -7.31 -7.85 -19.96
CA ILE A 157 -8.50 -7.79 -19.10
C ILE A 157 -9.52 -8.78 -19.64
N ILE A 158 -9.88 -9.78 -18.81
CA ILE A 158 -10.87 -10.80 -19.16
C ILE A 158 -12.22 -10.55 -18.47
N ARG A 159 -12.22 -9.80 -17.36
CA ARG A 159 -13.44 -9.48 -16.62
C ARG A 159 -13.28 -8.16 -15.86
N ARG A 160 -14.37 -7.41 -15.75
CA ARG A 160 -14.50 -6.21 -14.92
C ARG A 160 -15.86 -6.21 -14.24
N ASP A 161 -15.90 -6.18 -12.91
CA ASP A 161 -17.13 -6.18 -12.13
C ASP A 161 -17.14 -4.97 -11.19
N SER A 162 -18.26 -4.25 -11.14
CA SER A 162 -18.57 -3.30 -10.07
C SER A 162 -19.24 -4.03 -8.93
N LEU A 163 -18.78 -3.83 -7.70
CA LEU A 163 -19.37 -4.47 -6.52
C LEU A 163 -20.47 -3.61 -5.87
N TYR A 164 -20.61 -2.34 -6.26
CA TYR A 164 -21.69 -1.45 -5.80
C TYR A 164 -23.09 -1.82 -6.28
N GLU A 165 -23.23 -2.62 -7.36
CA GLU A 165 -24.55 -2.96 -7.93
C GLU A 165 -25.21 -4.20 -7.32
N LYS A 166 -24.59 -4.83 -6.30
CA LYS A 166 -25.12 -6.06 -5.71
C LYS A 166 -26.05 -5.86 -4.51
N GLU A 167 -26.30 -4.62 -4.09
CA GLU A 167 -27.19 -4.28 -2.96
C GLU A 167 -28.46 -3.53 -3.42
N LYS A 168 -29.08 -3.94 -4.54
CA LYS A 168 -30.45 -3.52 -4.89
C LYS A 168 -31.35 -4.70 -5.09
#